data_eb53a9875484da3a5dfa1672e873d5e4
#
_entry.id   eb53a9875484da3a5dfa1672e873d5e4
#
_cell.length_a   1.000
_cell.length_b   1.000
_cell.length_c   1.000
_cell.angle_alpha   90.00
_cell.angle_beta   90.00
_cell.angle_gamma   90.00
#
_symmetry.space_group_name_H-M   'P 1'
#
loop_
_entity.id
_entity.type
_entity.pdbx_description
1 polymer ?
#
loop_
_entity_poly.entity_id
_entity_poly.type
_entity_poly.pdbx_seq_one_letter_code
_entity_poly.pdbx_strand_id
1 'polypeptide(L)'
;LSRGLGDVYKRQNTDYVTVSEKVGEFSKGSINEDELIHYEKISVDGPGSCGGMYTANTMASAIEALGMSLPGSSSQDATSKSKNADCVNAGSAIMNLLDKDIKPSDIMTREAFENAITVVIALGGSTNAVLHLLAMAHSIGVELCLDDFTSIGKKTPVLADLKPFGKHYMSELNANGGIQPLMKTLLDKGLLHGQCITVTGNTLEAVSYTHLTLPTSHNV
;
A
#
# COMPACT_ATOMS: atom_id res chain seq x y z
N LEU A 1 16.55 7.86 -20.33
CA LEU A 1 15.73 9.04 -20.62
C LEU A 1 14.68 9.15 -19.52
N SER A 2 15.02 9.90 -18.46
CA SER A 2 14.09 10.21 -17.38
C SER A 2 13.01 11.15 -17.91
N ARG A 3 11.85 10.64 -18.22
CA ARG A 3 10.66 11.48 -18.33
C ARG A 3 10.27 11.87 -16.91
N GLY A 4 10.39 13.17 -16.62
CA GLY A 4 10.14 13.68 -15.27
C GLY A 4 8.70 13.49 -14.82
N LEU A 5 8.49 13.47 -13.50
CA LEU A 5 7.20 13.44 -12.81
C LEU A 5 6.13 14.38 -13.40
N GLY A 6 6.53 15.44 -14.10
CA GLY A 6 5.62 16.37 -14.76
C GLY A 6 4.81 15.80 -15.94
N ASP A 7 5.30 14.76 -16.62
CA ASP A 7 4.58 14.11 -17.72
C ASP A 7 3.52 13.11 -17.22
N VAL A 8 3.73 12.53 -16.04
CA VAL A 8 2.75 11.66 -15.37
C VAL A 8 1.49 12.45 -15.03
N TYR A 9 1.63 13.68 -14.54
CA TYR A 9 0.47 14.54 -14.20
C TYR A 9 -0.37 14.98 -15.39
N LYS A 10 0.19 15.11 -16.59
CA LYS A 10 -0.54 15.55 -17.79
C LYS A 10 -1.31 14.44 -18.51
N ARG A 11 -1.01 13.15 -18.23
CA ARG A 11 -1.64 11.99 -18.87
C ARG A 11 -2.69 11.29 -17.99
N GLN A 12 -2.95 11.79 -16.80
CA GLN A 12 -3.68 11.11 -15.71
C GLN A 12 -5.22 11.12 -15.81
N ASN A 13 -5.81 11.35 -16.97
CA ASN A 13 -7.26 11.12 -17.11
C ASN A 13 -7.62 9.68 -17.46
N THR A 14 -6.64 8.78 -17.56
CA THR A 14 -6.84 7.38 -17.94
C THR A 14 -6.16 6.45 -16.93
N ASP A 15 -6.81 5.32 -16.66
CA ASP A 15 -6.33 4.29 -15.74
C ASP A 15 -6.76 2.90 -16.24
N TYR A 16 -6.50 1.86 -15.45
CA TYR A 16 -6.89 0.49 -15.78
C TYR A 16 -8.41 0.35 -16.00
N VAL A 17 -9.24 1.07 -15.26
CA VAL A 17 -10.70 1.07 -15.44
C VAL A 17 -11.06 1.63 -16.80
N THR A 18 -10.45 2.74 -17.19
CA THR A 18 -10.63 3.35 -18.52
C THR A 18 -10.32 2.34 -19.64
N VAL A 19 -9.20 1.61 -19.55
CA VAL A 19 -8.87 0.58 -20.55
C VAL A 19 -9.94 -0.51 -20.60
N SER A 20 -10.39 -1.00 -19.45
CA SER A 20 -11.42 -2.02 -19.38
C SER A 20 -12.75 -1.56 -19.99
N GLU A 21 -13.13 -0.30 -19.79
CA GLU A 21 -14.29 0.32 -20.42
C GLU A 21 -14.12 0.42 -21.95
N LYS A 22 -12.92 0.79 -22.41
CA LYS A 22 -12.60 0.87 -23.85
C LYS A 22 -12.60 -0.51 -24.52
N VAL A 23 -12.19 -1.58 -23.85
CA VAL A 23 -12.37 -2.95 -24.33
C VAL A 23 -13.86 -3.27 -24.52
N GLY A 24 -14.72 -2.85 -23.61
CA GLY A 24 -16.17 -2.98 -23.76
C GLY A 24 -16.74 -2.16 -24.93
N GLU A 25 -16.28 -0.93 -25.14
CA GLU A 25 -16.66 -0.10 -26.27
C GLU A 25 -16.21 -0.70 -27.61
N PHE A 26 -14.97 -1.22 -27.67
CA PHE A 26 -14.45 -1.91 -28.84
C PHE A 26 -15.29 -3.17 -29.18
N SER A 27 -15.63 -3.97 -28.19
CA SER A 27 -16.47 -5.16 -28.36
C SER A 27 -17.87 -4.85 -28.90
N LYS A 28 -18.38 -3.64 -28.62
CA LYS A 28 -19.65 -3.13 -29.17
C LYS A 28 -19.50 -2.44 -30.54
N GLY A 29 -18.28 -2.29 -31.05
CA GLY A 29 -18.01 -1.55 -32.28
C GLY A 29 -18.14 -0.03 -32.16
N SER A 30 -18.10 0.53 -30.94
CA SER A 30 -18.21 1.96 -30.70
C SER A 30 -16.88 2.70 -30.89
N ILE A 31 -15.77 1.99 -30.80
CA ILE A 31 -14.42 2.46 -31.11
C ILE A 31 -13.70 1.46 -32.03
N ASN A 32 -12.68 1.91 -32.74
CA ASN A 32 -11.85 1.04 -33.58
C ASN A 32 -10.62 0.53 -32.83
N GLU A 33 -9.84 -0.35 -33.48
CA GLU A 33 -8.66 -0.97 -32.88
C GLU A 33 -7.54 0.05 -32.59
N ASP A 34 -7.34 1.03 -33.45
CA ASP A 34 -6.33 2.08 -33.26
C ASP A 34 -6.63 2.93 -32.02
N GLU A 35 -7.91 3.24 -31.78
CA GLU A 35 -8.34 3.94 -30.58
C GLU A 35 -8.13 3.08 -29.32
N LEU A 36 -8.45 1.80 -29.35
CA LEU A 36 -8.17 0.89 -28.22
C LEU A 36 -6.68 0.84 -27.91
N ILE A 37 -5.83 0.61 -28.91
CA ILE A 37 -4.36 0.60 -28.77
C ILE A 37 -3.85 1.93 -28.22
N HIS A 38 -4.44 3.05 -28.61
CA HIS A 38 -4.10 4.35 -28.07
C HIS A 38 -4.34 4.40 -26.55
N TYR A 39 -5.52 3.98 -26.09
CA TYR A 39 -5.85 3.94 -24.66
C TYR A 39 -4.95 3.00 -23.87
N GLU A 40 -4.62 1.82 -24.41
CA GLU A 40 -3.67 0.90 -23.79
C GLU A 40 -2.29 1.55 -23.56
N LYS A 41 -1.80 2.30 -24.54
CA LYS A 41 -0.47 2.94 -24.47
C LYS A 41 -0.41 4.09 -23.47
N ILE A 42 -1.52 4.80 -23.24
CA ILE A 42 -1.52 5.99 -22.37
C ILE A 42 -1.97 5.71 -20.93
N SER A 43 -2.67 4.58 -20.70
CA SER A 43 -3.30 4.30 -19.40
C SER A 43 -2.40 3.58 -18.42
N VAL A 44 -1.46 2.76 -18.91
CA VAL A 44 -0.47 2.04 -18.09
C VAL A 44 0.91 2.30 -18.69
N ASP A 45 1.52 3.40 -18.31
CA ASP A 45 2.80 3.86 -18.84
C ASP A 45 3.91 3.67 -17.80
N GLY A 46 4.77 2.69 -18.03
CA GLY A 46 5.97 2.44 -17.25
C GLY A 46 5.91 1.25 -16.30
N PRO A 47 7.01 0.98 -15.59
CA PRO A 47 7.15 -0.14 -14.68
C PRO A 47 6.45 0.11 -13.35
N GLY A 48 6.04 -0.97 -12.69
CA GLY A 48 5.43 -0.96 -11.38
C GLY A 48 4.02 -1.55 -11.38
N SER A 49 3.36 -1.48 -10.22
CA SER A 49 1.96 -1.87 -10.07
C SER A 49 1.02 -0.72 -10.47
N CYS A 50 -0.28 -1.00 -10.45
CA CYS A 50 -1.30 -0.02 -10.76
C CYS A 50 -1.20 1.25 -9.88
N GLY A 51 -1.51 2.43 -10.44
CA GLY A 51 -1.45 3.70 -9.71
C GLY A 51 -2.54 3.92 -8.66
N GLY A 52 -3.61 3.12 -8.67
CA GLY A 52 -4.70 3.19 -7.69
C GLY A 52 -4.54 2.20 -6.53
N MET A 53 -5.47 2.26 -5.56
CA MET A 53 -5.56 1.35 -4.42
C MET A 53 -6.27 0.05 -4.82
N TYR A 54 -5.74 -0.63 -5.84
CA TYR A 54 -6.15 -1.97 -6.25
C TYR A 54 -5.42 -3.03 -5.41
N THR A 55 -5.49 -4.29 -5.81
CA THR A 55 -4.96 -5.40 -5.00
C THR A 55 -3.50 -5.24 -4.64
N ALA A 56 -2.63 -4.84 -5.59
CA ALA A 56 -1.19 -4.76 -5.37
C ALA A 56 -0.83 -3.70 -4.31
N ASN A 57 -1.32 -2.46 -4.46
CA ASN A 57 -1.07 -1.41 -3.48
C ASN A 57 -1.76 -1.67 -2.14
N THR A 58 -2.95 -2.28 -2.16
CA THR A 58 -3.64 -2.70 -0.93
C THR A 58 -2.82 -3.72 -0.16
N MET A 59 -2.31 -4.75 -0.82
CA MET A 59 -1.52 -5.79 -0.15
C MET A 59 -0.15 -5.27 0.28
N ALA A 60 0.50 -4.42 -0.52
CA ALA A 60 1.74 -3.78 -0.10
C ALA A 60 1.54 -2.99 1.21
N SER A 61 0.47 -2.19 1.29
CA SER A 61 0.10 -1.41 2.49
C SER A 61 -0.27 -2.31 3.67
N ALA A 62 -1.03 -3.39 3.41
CA ALA A 62 -1.39 -4.38 4.43
C ALA A 62 -0.14 -5.06 5.03
N ILE A 63 0.83 -5.44 4.20
CA ILE A 63 2.06 -6.10 4.62
C ILE A 63 2.96 -5.15 5.43
N GLU A 64 2.98 -3.87 5.09
CA GLU A 64 3.69 -2.87 5.89
C GLU A 64 3.02 -2.68 7.26
N ALA A 65 1.69 -2.58 7.31
CA ALA A 65 0.94 -2.49 8.57
C ALA A 65 1.03 -3.77 9.42
N LEU A 66 1.14 -4.94 8.78
CA LEU A 66 1.40 -6.23 9.43
C LEU A 66 2.81 -6.30 10.06
N GLY A 67 3.71 -5.38 9.70
CA GLY A 67 5.10 -5.37 10.16
C GLY A 67 6.06 -6.19 9.30
N MET A 68 5.62 -6.77 8.19
CA MET A 68 6.40 -7.68 7.33
C MET A 68 7.11 -6.98 6.17
N SER A 69 7.11 -5.64 6.14
CA SER A 69 7.88 -4.86 5.19
C SER A 69 8.52 -3.66 5.90
N LEU A 70 9.56 -3.09 5.29
CA LEU A 70 10.20 -1.90 5.85
C LEU A 70 9.25 -0.70 5.84
N PRO A 71 9.34 0.18 6.84
CA PRO A 71 8.51 1.39 6.91
C PRO A 71 8.68 2.27 5.68
N GLY A 72 7.56 2.67 5.07
CA GLY A 72 7.52 3.46 3.85
C GLY A 72 7.74 2.66 2.55
N SER A 73 8.02 1.35 2.63
CA SER A 73 8.30 0.51 1.46
C SER A 73 7.10 0.35 0.54
N SER A 74 5.88 0.25 1.11
CA SER A 74 4.64 0.00 0.35
C SER A 74 4.25 1.15 -0.57
N SER A 75 4.67 2.37 -0.27
CA SER A 75 4.22 3.59 -0.93
C SER A 75 5.21 4.14 -1.94
N GLN A 76 6.35 3.46 -2.17
CA GLN A 76 7.39 3.99 -3.03
C GLN A 76 7.11 3.72 -4.50
N ASP A 77 7.42 4.72 -5.34
CA ASP A 77 7.44 4.54 -6.79
C ASP A 77 8.49 3.48 -7.18
N ALA A 78 8.09 2.53 -8.02
CA ALA A 78 8.90 1.38 -8.42
C ALA A 78 10.26 1.74 -9.04
N THR A 79 10.37 2.91 -9.68
CA THR A 79 11.57 3.40 -10.35
C THR A 79 12.35 4.43 -9.54
N SER A 80 11.92 4.76 -8.34
CA SER A 80 12.54 5.80 -7.52
C SER A 80 13.91 5.36 -6.97
N LYS A 81 14.78 6.35 -6.71
CA LYS A 81 16.05 6.10 -6.03
C LYS A 81 15.83 5.58 -4.61
N SER A 82 14.77 6.04 -3.94
CA SER A 82 14.39 5.55 -2.61
C SER A 82 14.05 4.06 -2.62
N LYS A 83 13.38 3.56 -3.68
CA LYS A 83 13.09 2.14 -3.83
C LYS A 83 14.35 1.29 -3.99
N ASN A 84 15.35 1.79 -4.71
CA ASN A 84 16.65 1.11 -4.81
C ASN A 84 17.36 1.03 -3.45
N ALA A 85 17.34 2.11 -2.66
CA ALA A 85 17.87 2.11 -1.29
C ALA A 85 17.09 1.16 -0.38
N ASP A 86 15.77 1.10 -0.52
CA ASP A 86 14.90 0.20 0.22
C ASP A 86 15.24 -1.29 -0.03
N CYS A 87 15.54 -1.66 -1.27
CA CYS A 87 16.01 -3.01 -1.61
C CYS A 87 17.33 -3.38 -0.90
N VAL A 88 18.27 -2.44 -0.79
CA VAL A 88 19.51 -2.65 -0.04
C VAL A 88 19.23 -2.78 1.46
N ASN A 89 18.37 -1.91 2.00
CA ASN A 89 17.99 -1.93 3.41
C ASN A 89 17.26 -3.22 3.79
N ALA A 90 16.46 -3.79 2.88
CA ALA A 90 15.81 -5.08 3.10
C ALA A 90 16.82 -6.22 3.33
N GLY A 91 17.96 -6.19 2.61
CA GLY A 91 19.07 -7.13 2.85
C GLY A 91 19.66 -6.99 4.26
N SER A 92 19.84 -5.76 4.73
CA SER A 92 20.32 -5.51 6.10
C SER A 92 19.29 -5.91 7.15
N ALA A 93 18.00 -5.68 6.87
CA ALA A 93 16.92 -6.04 7.77
C ALA A 93 16.83 -7.56 7.98
N ILE A 94 16.94 -8.36 6.91
CA ILE A 94 16.90 -9.83 7.06
C ILE A 94 18.07 -10.36 7.89
N MET A 95 19.27 -9.77 7.76
CA MET A 95 20.42 -10.14 8.59
C MET A 95 20.17 -9.82 10.06
N ASN A 96 19.60 -8.63 10.35
CA ASN A 96 19.24 -8.27 11.72
C ASN A 96 18.17 -9.21 12.33
N LEU A 97 17.21 -9.66 11.54
CA LEU A 97 16.20 -10.64 11.99
C LEU A 97 16.84 -11.99 12.33
N LEU A 98 17.78 -12.47 11.50
CA LEU A 98 18.52 -13.69 11.75
C LEU A 98 19.37 -13.59 13.02
N ASP A 99 20.10 -12.49 13.21
CA ASP A 99 20.94 -12.25 14.38
C ASP A 99 20.12 -12.20 15.69
N LYS A 100 18.88 -11.71 15.60
CA LYS A 100 17.95 -11.61 16.75
C LYS A 100 17.04 -12.83 16.92
N ASP A 101 17.14 -13.81 16.03
CA ASP A 101 16.23 -14.99 15.96
C ASP A 101 14.75 -14.59 15.88
N ILE A 102 14.42 -13.48 15.21
CA ILE A 102 13.04 -13.05 14.99
C ILE A 102 12.47 -13.77 13.77
N LYS A 103 11.41 -14.51 13.98
CA LYS A 103 10.73 -15.33 12.96
C LYS A 103 9.48 -14.62 12.43
N PRO A 104 8.99 -14.97 11.25
CA PRO A 104 7.70 -14.46 10.74
C PRO A 104 6.54 -14.67 11.74
N SER A 105 6.54 -15.78 12.50
CA SER A 105 5.55 -16.06 13.55
C SER A 105 5.56 -15.07 14.71
N ASP A 106 6.70 -14.43 14.97
CA ASP A 106 6.82 -13.44 16.05
C ASP A 106 6.26 -12.07 15.63
N ILE A 107 6.20 -11.81 14.32
CA ILE A 107 5.68 -10.58 13.72
C ILE A 107 4.21 -10.75 13.36
N MET A 108 3.83 -11.85 12.70
CA MET A 108 2.50 -12.10 12.16
C MET A 108 1.55 -12.62 13.25
N THR A 109 1.37 -11.83 14.31
CA THR A 109 0.44 -12.14 15.40
C THR A 109 -1.00 -11.77 15.02
N ARG A 110 -1.96 -12.19 15.84
CA ARG A 110 -3.37 -11.80 15.68
C ARG A 110 -3.53 -10.28 15.62
N GLU A 111 -2.90 -9.55 16.52
CA GLU A 111 -2.94 -8.10 16.60
C GLU A 111 -2.31 -7.44 15.35
N ALA A 112 -1.26 -8.03 14.80
CA ALA A 112 -0.64 -7.56 13.56
C ALA A 112 -1.60 -7.71 12.36
N PHE A 113 -2.36 -8.80 12.26
CA PHE A 113 -3.42 -8.95 11.27
C PHE A 113 -4.55 -7.93 11.46
N GLU A 114 -4.95 -7.62 12.68
CA GLU A 114 -5.93 -6.57 12.97
C GLU A 114 -5.42 -5.19 12.52
N ASN A 115 -4.13 -4.89 12.70
CA ASN A 115 -3.49 -3.69 12.16
C ASN A 115 -3.58 -3.64 10.62
N ALA A 116 -3.24 -4.75 9.95
CA ALA A 116 -3.33 -4.83 8.50
C ALA A 116 -4.77 -4.59 7.99
N ILE A 117 -5.77 -5.22 8.60
CA ILE A 117 -7.18 -5.04 8.27
C ILE A 117 -7.60 -3.58 8.47
N THR A 118 -7.23 -2.98 9.60
CA THR A 118 -7.53 -1.58 9.92
C THR A 118 -6.97 -0.63 8.86
N VAL A 119 -5.70 -0.81 8.46
CA VAL A 119 -5.07 0.04 7.43
C VAL A 119 -5.71 -0.17 6.06
N VAL A 120 -6.01 -1.41 5.68
CA VAL A 120 -6.73 -1.70 4.42
C VAL A 120 -8.07 -0.97 4.37
N ILE A 121 -8.85 -1.00 5.44
CA ILE A 121 -10.14 -0.32 5.52
C ILE A 121 -9.97 1.19 5.49
N ALA A 122 -9.02 1.74 6.24
CA ALA A 122 -8.76 3.17 6.29
C ALA A 122 -8.31 3.75 4.94
N LEU A 123 -7.65 2.94 4.11
CA LEU A 123 -7.24 3.28 2.74
C LEU A 123 -8.36 3.10 1.69
N GLY A 124 -9.49 2.51 2.05
CA GLY A 124 -10.50 2.10 1.06
C GLY A 124 -9.97 1.01 0.11
N GLY A 125 -9.19 0.08 0.64
CA GLY A 125 -8.46 -0.93 -0.13
C GLY A 125 -9.35 -1.98 -0.78
N SER A 126 -8.74 -2.79 -1.65
CA SER A 126 -9.40 -3.87 -2.39
C SER A 126 -9.89 -4.98 -1.48
N THR A 127 -11.09 -5.50 -1.75
CA THR A 127 -11.66 -6.67 -1.06
C THR A 127 -10.84 -7.95 -1.25
N ASN A 128 -9.94 -8.01 -2.25
CA ASN A 128 -9.00 -9.11 -2.42
C ASN A 128 -8.07 -9.29 -1.20
N ALA A 129 -7.84 -8.24 -0.42
CA ALA A 129 -7.08 -8.34 0.83
C ALA A 129 -7.71 -9.31 1.83
N VAL A 130 -9.03 -9.46 1.83
CA VAL A 130 -9.74 -10.42 2.70
C VAL A 130 -9.24 -11.84 2.41
N LEU A 131 -9.21 -12.23 1.14
CA LEU A 131 -8.76 -13.56 0.73
C LEU A 131 -7.28 -13.79 1.09
N HIS A 132 -6.45 -12.81 0.83
CA HIS A 132 -5.00 -12.91 1.07
C HIS A 132 -4.66 -12.96 2.56
N LEU A 133 -5.25 -12.06 3.37
CA LEU A 133 -4.99 -12.04 4.81
C LEU A 133 -5.51 -13.29 5.51
N LEU A 134 -6.66 -13.83 5.12
CA LEU A 134 -7.16 -15.13 5.62
C LEU A 134 -6.21 -16.28 5.27
N ALA A 135 -5.70 -16.33 4.03
CA ALA A 135 -4.77 -17.35 3.59
C ALA A 135 -3.43 -17.26 4.35
N MET A 136 -2.92 -16.04 4.55
CA MET A 136 -1.69 -15.80 5.32
C MET A 136 -1.85 -16.20 6.79
N ALA A 137 -2.95 -15.79 7.43
CA ALA A 137 -3.25 -16.15 8.82
C ALA A 137 -3.36 -17.66 8.99
N HIS A 138 -4.08 -18.35 8.10
CA HIS A 138 -4.18 -19.79 8.09
C HIS A 138 -2.80 -20.47 7.98
N SER A 139 -1.94 -19.98 7.08
CA SER A 139 -0.61 -20.55 6.84
C SER A 139 0.31 -20.48 8.06
N ILE A 140 0.10 -19.52 8.95
CA ILE A 140 0.91 -19.33 10.17
C ILE A 140 0.18 -19.77 11.44
N GLY A 141 -1.03 -20.34 11.31
CA GLY A 141 -1.81 -20.85 12.43
C GLY A 141 -2.49 -19.79 13.29
N VAL A 142 -2.70 -18.58 12.75
CA VAL A 142 -3.47 -17.51 13.39
C VAL A 142 -4.93 -17.65 13.02
N GLU A 143 -5.81 -17.69 14.01
CA GLU A 143 -7.26 -17.70 13.79
C GLU A 143 -7.72 -16.32 13.31
N LEU A 144 -8.25 -16.27 12.09
CA LEU A 144 -8.84 -15.09 11.48
C LEU A 144 -10.07 -15.52 10.66
N CYS A 145 -11.17 -14.78 10.77
CA CYS A 145 -12.41 -15.08 10.06
C CYS A 145 -13.02 -13.82 9.39
N LEU A 146 -14.04 -14.02 8.58
CA LEU A 146 -14.71 -12.91 7.86
C LEU A 146 -15.35 -11.89 8.81
N ASP A 147 -15.86 -12.35 9.96
CA ASP A 147 -16.51 -11.47 10.94
C ASP A 147 -15.53 -10.49 11.58
N ASP A 148 -14.24 -10.82 11.61
CA ASP A 148 -13.19 -9.91 12.09
C ASP A 148 -13.12 -8.64 11.22
N PHE A 149 -13.16 -8.80 9.90
CA PHE A 149 -13.16 -7.67 8.96
C PHE A 149 -14.39 -6.78 9.16
N THR A 150 -15.55 -7.39 9.38
CA THR A 150 -16.79 -6.66 9.67
C THR A 150 -16.69 -5.90 11.01
N SER A 151 -16.16 -6.54 12.02
CA SER A 151 -16.07 -5.98 13.38
C SER A 151 -15.06 -4.82 13.45
N ILE A 152 -13.91 -4.97 12.81
CA ILE A 152 -12.88 -3.93 12.69
C ILE A 152 -13.41 -2.78 11.81
N GLY A 153 -14.09 -3.11 10.70
CA GLY A 153 -14.65 -2.13 9.78
C GLY A 153 -15.66 -1.19 10.40
N LYS A 154 -16.46 -1.67 11.36
CA LYS A 154 -17.41 -0.82 12.11
C LYS A 154 -16.74 0.27 12.94
N LYS A 155 -15.47 0.10 13.29
CA LYS A 155 -14.71 1.02 14.15
C LYS A 155 -13.72 1.88 13.36
N THR A 156 -13.38 1.47 12.13
CA THR A 156 -12.34 2.09 11.32
C THR A 156 -12.95 3.03 10.29
N PRO A 157 -12.65 4.33 10.34
CA PRO A 157 -13.07 5.26 9.30
C PRO A 157 -12.25 5.08 8.03
N VAL A 158 -12.87 5.32 6.86
CA VAL A 158 -12.12 5.50 5.60
C VAL A 158 -11.51 6.90 5.62
N LEU A 159 -10.19 6.99 5.50
CA LEU A 159 -9.43 8.23 5.60
C LEU A 159 -8.86 8.70 4.26
N ALA A 160 -8.60 7.78 3.34
CA ALA A 160 -7.99 8.09 2.05
C ALA A 160 -9.04 8.09 0.92
N ASP A 161 -8.95 9.10 0.04
CA ASP A 161 -9.82 9.26 -1.15
C ASP A 161 -9.08 8.75 -2.40
N LEU A 162 -8.74 7.45 -2.42
CA LEU A 162 -7.91 6.83 -3.46
C LEU A 162 -8.75 6.12 -4.53
N LYS A 163 -8.31 6.20 -5.79
CA LYS A 163 -8.89 5.40 -6.88
C LYS A 163 -8.78 3.89 -6.58
N PRO A 164 -9.76 3.08 -7.00
CA PRO A 164 -10.84 3.35 -7.96
C PRO A 164 -12.06 4.08 -7.37
N PHE A 165 -12.27 4.09 -6.05
CA PHE A 165 -13.46 4.68 -5.43
C PHE A 165 -13.34 6.19 -5.19
N GLY A 166 -12.12 6.67 -4.97
CA GLY A 166 -11.79 8.06 -4.75
C GLY A 166 -11.20 8.75 -5.98
N LYS A 167 -10.57 9.91 -5.77
CA LYS A 167 -10.06 10.79 -6.81
C LYS A 167 -8.56 10.70 -7.03
N HIS A 168 -7.80 10.32 -5.98
CA HIS A 168 -6.35 10.43 -5.93
C HIS A 168 -5.65 9.11 -6.28
N TYR A 169 -4.42 9.23 -6.77
CA TYR A 169 -3.55 8.08 -7.04
C TYR A 169 -2.61 7.79 -5.86
N MET A 170 -2.05 6.59 -5.84
CA MET A 170 -1.06 6.18 -4.84
C MET A 170 0.19 7.09 -4.83
N SER A 171 0.57 7.62 -6.00
CA SER A 171 1.67 8.58 -6.13
C SER A 171 1.44 9.88 -5.35
N GLU A 172 0.18 10.35 -5.26
CA GLU A 172 -0.18 11.53 -4.49
C GLU A 172 -0.12 11.24 -2.98
N LEU A 173 -0.57 10.05 -2.57
CA LEU A 173 -0.40 9.59 -1.19
C LEU A 173 1.09 9.48 -0.84
N ASN A 174 1.91 8.93 -1.75
CA ASN A 174 3.35 8.82 -1.57
C ASN A 174 4.03 10.19 -1.41
N ALA A 175 3.65 11.18 -2.21
CA ALA A 175 4.14 12.56 -2.10
C ALA A 175 3.85 13.19 -0.72
N ASN A 176 2.81 12.71 -0.02
CA ASN A 176 2.42 13.13 1.32
C ASN A 176 2.95 12.21 2.44
N GLY A 177 3.98 11.41 2.18
CA GLY A 177 4.62 10.53 3.16
C GLY A 177 4.09 9.09 3.17
N GLY A 178 3.30 8.71 2.20
CA GLY A 178 2.77 7.36 2.04
C GLY A 178 1.76 6.98 3.11
N ILE A 179 1.79 5.71 3.54
CA ILE A 179 0.85 5.23 4.58
C ILE A 179 1.30 5.57 6.01
N GLN A 180 2.53 6.01 6.22
CA GLN A 180 3.07 6.26 7.57
C GLN A 180 2.28 7.34 8.35
N PRO A 181 1.94 8.52 7.77
CA PRO A 181 1.11 9.51 8.46
C PRO A 181 -0.30 8.99 8.80
N LEU A 182 -0.88 8.13 7.93
CA LEU A 182 -2.16 7.50 8.18
C LEU A 182 -2.05 6.51 9.35
N MET A 183 -1.02 5.65 9.35
CA MET A 183 -0.79 4.69 10.43
C MET A 183 -0.58 5.40 11.77
N LYS A 184 0.17 6.51 11.79
CA LYS A 184 0.33 7.32 13.00
C LYS A 184 -0.99 7.87 13.49
N THR A 185 -1.82 8.40 12.60
CA THR A 185 -3.15 8.91 12.96
C THR A 185 -4.01 7.82 13.59
N LEU A 186 -3.97 6.60 13.04
CA LEU A 186 -4.69 5.45 13.59
C LEU A 186 -4.13 5.01 14.95
N LEU A 187 -2.80 5.03 15.13
CA LEU A 187 -2.15 4.77 16.43
C LEU A 187 -2.56 5.80 17.49
N ASP A 188 -2.52 7.08 17.18
CA ASP A 188 -2.89 8.17 18.09
C ASP A 188 -4.38 8.09 18.50
N LYS A 189 -5.22 7.43 17.70
CA LYS A 189 -6.63 7.15 17.99
C LYS A 189 -6.88 5.79 18.67
N GLY A 190 -5.83 5.04 18.96
CA GLY A 190 -5.94 3.71 19.58
C GLY A 190 -6.59 2.65 18.70
N LEU A 191 -6.51 2.83 17.36
CA LEU A 191 -7.07 1.91 16.38
C LEU A 191 -6.05 0.88 15.87
N LEU A 192 -4.77 1.03 16.23
CA LEU A 192 -3.71 0.07 15.93
C LEU A 192 -3.03 -0.42 17.21
N HIS A 193 -2.56 -1.65 17.16
CA HIS A 193 -1.76 -2.28 18.21
C HIS A 193 -0.28 -1.89 18.02
N GLY A 194 0.16 -0.82 18.68
CA GLY A 194 1.49 -0.24 18.51
C GLY A 194 2.64 -1.14 18.95
N GLN A 195 2.38 -2.14 19.81
CA GLN A 195 3.40 -3.04 20.39
C GLN A 195 3.79 -4.21 19.47
N CYS A 196 3.09 -4.39 18.33
CA CYS A 196 3.45 -5.42 17.35
C CYS A 196 4.87 -5.20 16.82
N ILE A 197 5.68 -6.26 16.79
CA ILE A 197 7.07 -6.23 16.29
C ILE A 197 7.03 -6.17 14.76
N THR A 198 8.01 -5.49 14.17
CA THR A 198 8.18 -5.37 12.71
C THR A 198 9.50 -5.99 12.25
N VAL A 199 9.68 -6.11 10.93
CA VAL A 199 10.95 -6.58 10.32
C VAL A 199 12.18 -5.73 10.67
N THR A 200 12.00 -4.57 11.26
CA THR A 200 13.12 -3.77 11.80
C THR A 200 13.61 -4.29 13.16
N GLY A 201 12.87 -5.19 13.80
CA GLY A 201 13.08 -5.63 15.17
C GLY A 201 12.61 -4.63 16.23
N ASN A 202 11.93 -3.57 15.82
CA ASN A 202 11.29 -2.58 16.69
C ASN A 202 9.76 -2.69 16.60
N THR A 203 9.06 -2.07 17.55
CA THR A 203 7.60 -2.04 17.54
C THR A 203 7.04 -1.12 16.45
N LEU A 204 5.80 -1.37 16.03
CA LEU A 204 5.09 -0.55 15.05
C LEU A 204 5.00 0.92 15.50
N GLU A 205 4.74 1.16 16.77
CA GLU A 205 4.72 2.49 17.36
C GLU A 205 6.08 3.18 17.21
N ALA A 206 7.18 2.51 17.57
CA ALA A 206 8.53 3.08 17.48
C ALA A 206 8.89 3.47 16.05
N VAL A 207 8.59 2.64 15.05
CA VAL A 207 8.89 2.94 13.64
C VAL A 207 7.99 4.04 13.08
N SER A 208 6.71 4.09 13.47
CA SER A 208 5.78 5.11 12.99
C SER A 208 6.11 6.52 13.51
N TYR A 209 6.72 6.63 14.69
CA TYR A 209 7.19 7.92 15.24
C TYR A 209 8.49 8.38 14.60
N THR A 210 9.44 7.49 14.29
CA THR A 210 10.76 7.87 13.74
C THR A 210 10.69 8.36 12.30
N HIS A 211 9.73 7.94 11.51
CA HIS A 211 9.61 8.33 10.10
C HIS A 211 8.88 9.67 9.88
N LEU A 212 8.33 10.29 10.92
CA LEU A 212 7.62 11.57 10.86
C LEU A 212 8.48 12.80 11.16
N THR A 213 9.75 12.61 11.44
CA THR A 213 10.72 13.71 11.43
C THR A 213 11.12 14.01 9.98
N LEU A 214 10.16 14.40 9.14
CA LEU A 214 10.45 15.05 7.88
C LEU A 214 11.11 16.40 8.21
N PRO A 215 12.19 16.78 7.51
CA PRO A 215 12.72 18.11 7.65
C PRO A 215 11.65 19.11 7.20
N THR A 216 11.11 19.87 8.14
CA THR A 216 10.35 21.09 7.88
C THR A 216 11.31 22.13 7.33
N SER A 217 11.73 21.98 6.09
CA SER A 217 12.47 22.99 5.36
C SER A 217 12.08 22.96 3.90
N HIS A 218 10.88 23.48 3.64
CA HIS A 218 10.63 24.20 2.41
C HIS A 218 10.18 25.59 2.80
N ASN A 219 11.16 26.40 3.11
CA ASN A 219 11.06 27.84 2.91
C ASN A 219 11.27 28.09 1.41
N VAL A 220 10.25 28.74 0.81
CA VAL A 220 10.21 29.53 -0.43
C VAL A 220 10.20 28.75 -1.73
#